data_fb68d04804a681d00fc13195991aa7ed
#
_entry.id   fb68d04804a681d00fc13195991aa7ed
#
_cell.length_a   1.000
_cell.length_b   1.000
_cell.length_c   1.000
_cell.angle_alpha   90.00
_cell.angle_beta   90.00
_cell.angle_gamma   90.00
#
_symmetry.space_group_name_H-M   'P 1'
#
loop_
_entity.id
_entity.type
_entity.pdbx_description
1 polymer ?
#
loop_
_entity_poly.entity_id
_entity_poly.type
_entity_poly.pdbx_seq_one_letter_code
_entity_poly.pdbx_strand_id
1 'polypeptide(L)'
;NAWDTNVDVWHRRMIEASEEEIFQAAQRTHTPYNHVYLRKNTKLEELAKYPVLFYSHPTIMTQERADLLKAYVEQGGTLIIGCRSGYKKENGQCVMLPQPGLLQPLTGSDVREFTFASPAEPAVYARWEDGMESEMPIYHDVMEIAQGAENAKVLAYYTGSFYAGRPAVIEKKTGKGRTIHYGSTFSRANVKQLL
;
A
#
# COMPACT_ATOMS: atom_id res chain seq x y z
N ASN A 1 -7.41 -10.94 4.05
CA ASN A 1 -7.94 -10.28 5.22
C ASN A 1 -9.47 -10.35 5.27
N ALA A 2 -10.03 -11.40 5.93
CA ALA A 2 -11.47 -11.68 5.95
C ALA A 2 -12.31 -10.52 6.52
N TRP A 3 -11.73 -9.67 7.33
CA TRP A 3 -12.40 -8.51 7.92
C TRP A 3 -12.57 -7.39 6.89
N ASP A 4 -11.52 -7.06 6.17
CA ASP A 4 -11.55 -6.02 5.15
C ASP A 4 -12.35 -6.46 3.92
N THR A 5 -12.32 -7.75 3.54
CA THR A 5 -13.06 -8.27 2.38
C THR A 5 -14.58 -8.19 2.51
N ASN A 6 -15.11 -8.05 3.71
CA ASN A 6 -16.54 -7.90 3.96
C ASN A 6 -17.02 -6.44 4.01
N VAL A 7 -16.13 -5.46 3.82
CA VAL A 7 -16.48 -4.05 3.90
C VAL A 7 -17.27 -3.59 2.68
N ASP A 8 -16.85 -4.00 1.50
CA ASP A 8 -17.58 -3.81 0.25
C ASP A 8 -17.09 -4.76 -0.85
N VAL A 9 -17.91 -4.95 -1.88
CA VAL A 9 -17.61 -5.87 -3.01
C VAL A 9 -16.38 -5.45 -3.80
N TRP A 10 -16.16 -4.15 -3.97
CA TRP A 10 -15.03 -3.63 -4.73
C TRP A 10 -13.73 -3.85 -3.98
N HIS A 11 -13.75 -3.64 -2.68
CA HIS A 11 -12.59 -3.88 -1.84
C HIS A 11 -12.17 -5.35 -1.86
N ARG A 12 -13.12 -6.26 -1.80
CA ARG A 12 -12.87 -7.70 -1.94
C ARG A 12 -12.12 -8.03 -3.24
N ARG A 13 -12.60 -7.52 -4.37
CA ARG A 13 -11.95 -7.75 -5.68
C ARG A 13 -10.51 -7.24 -5.72
N MET A 14 -10.25 -6.10 -5.12
CA MET A 14 -8.90 -5.54 -5.06
C MET A 14 -7.96 -6.41 -4.23
N ILE A 15 -8.41 -6.88 -3.06
CA ILE A 15 -7.61 -7.75 -2.18
C ILE A 15 -7.30 -9.06 -2.91
N GLU A 16 -8.31 -9.75 -3.42
CA GLU A 16 -8.15 -11.03 -4.10
C GLU A 16 -7.19 -10.93 -5.28
N ALA A 17 -7.36 -9.92 -6.13
CA ALA A 17 -6.48 -9.70 -7.27
C ALA A 17 -5.04 -9.40 -6.84
N SER A 18 -4.84 -8.53 -5.86
CA SER A 18 -3.52 -8.17 -5.37
C SER A 18 -2.80 -9.33 -4.69
N GLU A 19 -3.48 -10.12 -3.87
CA GLU A 19 -2.90 -11.27 -3.18
C GLU A 19 -2.43 -12.34 -4.17
N GLU A 20 -3.24 -12.63 -5.20
CA GLU A 20 -2.87 -13.55 -6.28
C GLU A 20 -1.62 -13.07 -7.02
N GLU A 21 -1.57 -11.82 -7.40
CA GLU A 21 -0.46 -11.26 -8.17
C GLU A 21 0.84 -11.15 -7.34
N ILE A 22 0.76 -10.83 -6.04
CA ILE A 22 1.90 -10.85 -5.12
C ILE A 22 2.45 -12.27 -4.99
N PHE A 23 1.57 -13.27 -4.79
CA PHE A 23 1.97 -14.67 -4.70
C PHE A 23 2.66 -15.14 -5.98
N GLN A 24 2.07 -14.86 -7.13
CA GLN A 24 2.63 -15.24 -8.44
C GLN A 24 3.97 -14.55 -8.73
N ALA A 25 4.13 -13.29 -8.34
CA ALA A 25 5.41 -12.59 -8.46
C ALA A 25 6.49 -13.26 -7.61
N ALA A 26 6.19 -13.56 -6.33
CA ALA A 26 7.13 -14.23 -5.43
C ALA A 26 7.55 -15.60 -5.97
N GLN A 27 6.61 -16.40 -6.48
CA GLN A 27 6.95 -17.70 -7.09
C GLN A 27 7.89 -17.56 -8.30
N ARG A 28 7.62 -16.63 -9.19
CA ARG A 28 8.42 -16.42 -10.41
C ARG A 28 9.81 -15.84 -10.15
N THR A 29 9.97 -15.11 -9.06
CA THR A 29 11.27 -14.56 -8.63
C THR A 29 12.01 -15.48 -7.66
N HIS A 30 11.44 -16.66 -7.36
CA HIS A 30 11.96 -17.60 -6.35
C HIS A 30 12.14 -16.96 -4.96
N THR A 31 11.30 -15.97 -4.64
CA THR A 31 11.30 -15.29 -3.34
C THR A 31 10.49 -16.12 -2.34
N PRO A 32 11.06 -16.51 -1.19
CA PRO A 32 10.32 -17.19 -0.13
C PRO A 32 9.10 -16.36 0.31
N TYR A 33 7.93 -17.01 0.40
CA TYR A 33 6.66 -16.36 0.67
C TYR A 33 5.90 -17.08 1.79
N ASN A 34 5.38 -16.32 2.75
CA ASN A 34 4.54 -16.80 3.83
C ASN A 34 3.34 -15.90 4.05
N HIS A 35 2.21 -16.48 4.47
CA HIS A 35 1.07 -15.71 4.97
C HIS A 35 1.20 -15.48 6.48
N VAL A 36 1.08 -14.23 6.90
CA VAL A 36 1.07 -13.81 8.30
C VAL A 36 -0.30 -13.25 8.66
N TYR A 37 -0.90 -13.78 9.71
CA TYR A 37 -2.18 -13.30 10.20
C TYR A 37 -1.98 -12.22 11.26
N LEU A 38 -2.31 -10.98 10.95
CA LEU A 38 -2.33 -9.88 11.92
C LEU A 38 -3.57 -9.99 12.81
N ARG A 39 -3.41 -10.62 13.95
CA ARG A 39 -4.43 -10.76 14.99
C ARG A 39 -4.25 -9.68 16.06
N LYS A 40 -5.25 -9.51 16.93
CA LYS A 40 -5.19 -8.53 18.04
C LYS A 40 -4.01 -8.77 18.99
N ASN A 41 -3.56 -10.03 19.13
CA ASN A 41 -2.46 -10.44 20.00
C ASN A 41 -1.15 -10.74 19.25
N THR A 42 -1.05 -10.39 17.95
CA THR A 42 0.18 -10.55 17.17
C THR A 42 1.29 -9.72 17.79
N LYS A 43 2.45 -10.35 18.02
CA LYS A 43 3.60 -9.69 18.61
C LYS A 43 4.59 -9.23 17.56
N LEU A 44 5.38 -8.22 17.89
CA LEU A 44 6.40 -7.66 17.03
C LEU A 44 7.42 -8.70 16.55
N GLU A 45 7.83 -9.62 17.43
CA GLU A 45 8.79 -10.68 17.14
C GLU A 45 8.29 -11.65 16.04
N GLU A 46 6.97 -11.77 15.87
CA GLU A 46 6.39 -12.57 14.80
C GLU A 46 6.57 -11.90 13.44
N LEU A 47 6.43 -10.57 13.37
CA LEU A 47 6.62 -9.78 12.16
C LEU A 47 8.10 -9.59 11.83
N ALA A 48 8.94 -9.41 12.84
CA ALA A 48 10.37 -9.16 12.68
C ALA A 48 11.16 -10.32 12.02
N LYS A 49 10.53 -11.49 11.88
CA LYS A 49 11.07 -12.62 11.12
C LYS A 49 11.11 -12.36 9.60
N TYR A 50 10.34 -11.40 9.13
CA TYR A 50 10.17 -11.11 7.71
C TYR A 50 10.75 -9.73 7.39
N PRO A 51 11.72 -9.63 6.48
CA PRO A 51 12.31 -8.34 6.12
C PRO A 51 11.34 -7.44 5.34
N VAL A 52 10.39 -8.05 4.62
CA VAL A 52 9.37 -7.35 3.83
C VAL A 52 7.99 -7.88 4.18
N LEU A 53 7.06 -6.98 4.43
CA LEU A 53 5.64 -7.29 4.61
C LEU A 53 4.82 -6.57 3.55
N PHE A 54 4.07 -7.33 2.76
CA PHE A 54 2.98 -6.81 1.97
C PHE A 54 1.69 -6.87 2.80
N TYR A 55 1.14 -5.71 3.09
CA TYR A 55 -0.22 -5.60 3.66
C TYR A 55 -1.08 -4.88 2.63
N SER A 56 -1.53 -5.63 1.63
CA SER A 56 -1.96 -5.12 0.33
C SER A 56 -2.96 -3.96 0.41
N HIS A 57 -4.06 -4.13 1.14
CA HIS A 57 -5.12 -3.10 1.23
C HIS A 57 -5.73 -3.09 2.64
N PRO A 58 -5.01 -2.60 3.68
CA PRO A 58 -5.53 -2.57 5.05
C PRO A 58 -6.57 -1.46 5.23
N THR A 59 -7.77 -1.66 4.74
CA THR A 59 -8.87 -0.69 4.79
C THR A 59 -9.23 -0.30 6.20
N ILE A 60 -9.37 -1.29 7.09
CA ILE A 60 -9.67 -1.07 8.51
C ILE A 60 -8.36 -1.05 9.29
N MET A 61 -8.07 0.07 9.92
CA MET A 61 -6.88 0.24 10.75
C MET A 61 -7.25 0.61 12.18
N THR A 62 -6.69 -0.10 13.15
CA THR A 62 -6.78 0.26 14.57
C THR A 62 -5.48 0.88 15.03
N GLN A 63 -5.52 1.61 16.16
CA GLN A 63 -4.32 2.23 16.71
C GLN A 63 -3.27 1.18 17.07
N GLU A 64 -3.67 0.07 17.70
CA GLU A 64 -2.74 -1.00 18.08
C GLU A 64 -2.03 -1.62 16.87
N ARG A 65 -2.75 -1.78 15.74
CA ARG A 65 -2.13 -2.27 14.50
C ARG A 65 -1.19 -1.25 13.87
N ALA A 66 -1.57 0.02 13.85
CA ALA A 66 -0.72 1.09 13.35
C ALA A 66 0.58 1.18 14.17
N ASP A 67 0.48 1.09 15.51
CA ASP A 67 1.62 1.10 16.42
C ASP A 67 2.53 -0.13 16.23
N LEU A 68 1.95 -1.32 16.05
CA LEU A 68 2.69 -2.55 15.76
C LEU A 68 3.45 -2.46 14.44
N LEU A 69 2.80 -1.96 13.38
CA LEU A 69 3.42 -1.78 12.06
C LEU A 69 4.53 -0.72 12.11
N LYS A 70 4.30 0.36 12.89
CA LYS A 70 5.33 1.38 13.12
C LYS A 70 6.56 0.80 13.80
N ALA A 71 6.37 0.04 14.88
CA ALA A 71 7.47 -0.61 15.59
C ALA A 71 8.24 -1.61 14.68
N TYR A 72 7.54 -2.35 13.82
CA TYR A 72 8.15 -3.21 12.82
C TYR A 72 9.05 -2.45 11.86
N VAL A 73 8.57 -1.33 11.33
CA VAL A 73 9.35 -0.50 10.41
C VAL A 73 10.53 0.15 11.13
N GLU A 74 10.33 0.70 12.33
CA GLU A 74 11.40 1.33 13.12
C GLU A 74 12.57 0.39 13.40
N GLN A 75 12.32 -0.91 13.54
CA GLN A 75 13.36 -1.95 13.75
C GLN A 75 14.09 -2.36 12.46
N GLY A 76 13.62 -1.96 11.29
CA GLY A 76 14.29 -2.22 10.00
C GLY A 76 13.44 -2.96 8.97
N GLY A 77 12.17 -3.24 9.27
CA GLY A 77 11.26 -3.87 8.32
C GLY A 77 10.87 -2.95 7.16
N THR A 78 10.61 -3.54 6.00
CA THR A 78 9.98 -2.85 4.87
C THR A 78 8.50 -3.20 4.84
N LEU A 79 7.63 -2.20 5.01
CA LEU A 79 6.18 -2.34 4.89
C LEU A 79 5.70 -1.82 3.53
N ILE A 80 4.97 -2.62 2.79
CA ILE A 80 4.37 -2.23 1.51
C ILE A 80 2.85 -2.30 1.65
N ILE A 81 2.19 -1.18 1.42
CA ILE A 81 0.72 -1.07 1.44
C ILE A 81 0.22 -0.58 0.08
N GLY A 82 -0.98 -1.00 -0.30
CA GLY A 82 -1.64 -0.58 -1.53
C GLY A 82 -2.68 0.52 -1.30
N CYS A 83 -3.41 0.84 -2.35
CA CYS A 83 -4.49 1.82 -2.31
C CYS A 83 -5.59 1.46 -1.31
N ARG A 84 -6.43 2.43 -0.95
CA ARG A 84 -7.54 2.31 0.01
C ARG A 84 -7.13 1.87 1.42
N SER A 85 -5.90 2.13 1.81
CA SER A 85 -5.41 1.79 3.16
C SER A 85 -5.93 2.77 4.21
N GLY A 86 -6.31 2.27 5.38
CA GLY A 86 -6.57 3.05 6.60
C GLY A 86 -7.77 3.98 6.59
N TYR A 87 -8.71 3.85 5.66
CA TYR A 87 -9.80 4.81 5.54
C TYR A 87 -11.08 4.46 6.31
N LYS A 88 -11.16 3.28 6.93
CA LYS A 88 -12.30 2.86 7.75
C LYS A 88 -11.91 2.47 9.17
N LYS A 89 -12.86 2.70 10.07
CA LYS A 89 -12.84 2.22 11.46
C LYS A 89 -13.39 0.79 11.53
N GLU A 90 -13.22 0.14 12.69
CA GLU A 90 -13.74 -1.21 12.96
C GLU A 90 -15.24 -1.37 12.72
N ASN A 91 -16.01 -0.32 12.92
CA ASN A 91 -17.47 -0.31 12.69
C ASN A 91 -17.86 0.01 11.23
N GLY A 92 -16.88 0.08 10.31
CA GLY A 92 -17.10 0.36 8.90
C GLY A 92 -17.30 1.83 8.53
N GLN A 93 -17.33 2.74 9.51
CA GLN A 93 -17.40 4.19 9.25
C GLN A 93 -16.08 4.69 8.67
N CYS A 94 -16.14 5.67 7.77
CA CYS A 94 -14.95 6.35 7.29
C CYS A 94 -14.26 7.12 8.43
N VAL A 95 -12.93 7.12 8.43
CA VAL A 95 -12.17 7.97 9.35
C VAL A 95 -12.20 9.41 8.87
N MET A 96 -12.31 10.35 9.81
CA MET A 96 -12.31 11.80 9.54
C MET A 96 -10.88 12.37 9.73
N LEU A 97 -9.90 11.66 9.20
CA LEU A 97 -8.49 12.04 9.18
C LEU A 97 -8.02 12.15 7.73
N PRO A 98 -6.96 12.92 7.44
CA PRO A 98 -6.30 12.84 6.14
C PRO A 98 -5.88 11.39 5.84
N GLN A 99 -6.17 10.93 4.61
CA GLN A 99 -5.88 9.54 4.23
C GLN A 99 -4.38 9.33 3.98
N PRO A 100 -3.83 8.20 4.35
CA PRO A 100 -4.45 6.93 4.80
C PRO A 100 -4.71 6.83 6.32
N GLY A 101 -5.26 7.84 6.94
CA GLY A 101 -5.72 7.81 8.32
C GLY A 101 -4.59 7.58 9.33
N LEU A 102 -4.72 6.58 10.20
CA LEU A 102 -3.71 6.23 11.21
C LEU A 102 -2.36 5.81 10.60
N LEU A 103 -2.31 5.47 9.33
CA LEU A 103 -1.08 5.12 8.63
C LEU A 103 -0.35 6.33 8.04
N GLN A 104 -0.97 7.51 7.96
CA GLN A 104 -0.35 8.69 7.36
C GLN A 104 1.02 9.03 7.95
N PRO A 105 1.23 9.03 9.28
CA PRO A 105 2.54 9.29 9.85
C PRO A 105 3.61 8.28 9.43
N LEU A 106 3.21 7.04 9.12
CA LEU A 106 4.10 5.97 8.71
C LEU A 106 4.38 5.98 7.22
N THR A 107 3.40 6.33 6.40
CA THR A 107 3.51 6.35 4.93
C THR A 107 4.10 7.66 4.39
N GLY A 108 3.91 8.76 5.10
CA GLY A 108 4.28 10.10 4.63
C GLY A 108 3.50 10.59 3.41
N SER A 109 2.40 9.93 3.10
CA SER A 109 1.51 10.25 1.98
C SER A 109 0.21 10.87 2.48
N ASP A 110 -0.39 11.72 1.66
CA ASP A 110 -1.73 12.26 1.81
C ASP A 110 -2.53 11.95 0.55
N VAL A 111 -3.58 11.15 0.67
CA VAL A 111 -4.45 10.79 -0.46
C VAL A 111 -5.49 11.89 -0.65
N ARG A 112 -5.37 12.65 -1.72
CA ARG A 112 -6.24 13.79 -2.04
C ARG A 112 -7.51 13.37 -2.76
N GLU A 113 -7.40 12.34 -3.58
CA GLU A 113 -8.49 11.84 -4.39
C GLU A 113 -8.27 10.35 -4.68
N PHE A 114 -9.32 9.66 -5.07
CA PHE A 114 -9.24 8.28 -5.50
C PHE A 114 -10.21 8.02 -6.67
N THR A 115 -9.85 7.09 -7.54
CA THR A 115 -10.67 6.74 -8.69
C THR A 115 -10.50 5.28 -9.09
N PHE A 116 -11.45 4.78 -9.87
CA PHE A 116 -11.35 3.48 -10.53
C PHE A 116 -10.76 3.65 -11.94
N ALA A 117 -9.84 2.77 -12.31
CA ALA A 117 -9.43 2.60 -13.69
C ALA A 117 -10.55 1.87 -14.44
N SER A 118 -11.24 2.58 -15.31
CA SER A 118 -12.28 1.98 -16.16
C SER A 118 -11.62 1.12 -17.25
N PRO A 119 -12.09 -0.11 -17.49
CA PRO A 119 -11.62 -0.92 -18.62
C PRO A 119 -11.89 -0.28 -20.00
N ALA A 120 -12.78 0.72 -20.06
CA ALA A 120 -13.08 1.48 -21.28
C ALA A 120 -12.11 2.64 -21.52
N GLU A 121 -11.27 2.98 -20.54
CA GLU A 121 -10.27 4.04 -20.62
C GLU A 121 -8.87 3.47 -20.93
N PRO A 122 -7.95 4.27 -21.48
CA PRO A 122 -6.56 3.86 -21.65
C PRO A 122 -5.93 3.44 -20.31
N ALA A 123 -5.10 2.39 -20.35
CA ALA A 123 -4.36 1.94 -19.18
C ALA A 123 -3.47 3.06 -18.63
N VAL A 124 -3.43 3.19 -17.31
CA VAL A 124 -2.59 4.16 -16.61
C VAL A 124 -1.34 3.44 -16.09
N TYR A 125 -0.19 4.09 -16.23
CA TYR A 125 1.08 3.58 -15.76
C TYR A 125 1.68 4.50 -14.70
N ALA A 126 2.58 3.96 -13.90
CA ALA A 126 3.50 4.73 -13.08
C ALA A 126 4.88 4.69 -13.71
N ARG A 127 5.50 5.86 -13.89
CA ARG A 127 6.88 6.00 -14.34
C ARG A 127 7.79 6.18 -13.14
N TRP A 128 8.73 5.25 -13.00
CA TRP A 128 9.74 5.22 -11.94
C TRP A 128 10.92 6.12 -12.25
N GLU A 129 11.76 6.42 -11.23
CA GLU A 129 12.95 7.27 -11.38
C GLU A 129 13.97 6.71 -12.41
N ASP A 130 14.04 5.41 -12.60
CA ASP A 130 14.89 4.72 -13.58
C ASP A 130 14.32 4.74 -15.00
N GLY A 131 13.16 5.35 -15.19
CA GLY A 131 12.44 5.42 -16.48
C GLY A 131 11.58 4.20 -16.79
N MET A 132 11.59 3.16 -15.96
CA MET A 132 10.69 2.02 -16.13
C MET A 132 9.23 2.44 -15.91
N GLU A 133 8.31 1.75 -16.58
CA GLU A 133 6.87 1.94 -16.39
C GLU A 133 6.23 0.64 -15.92
N SER A 134 5.31 0.76 -14.95
CA SER A 134 4.47 -0.33 -14.48
C SER A 134 3.01 0.06 -14.55
N GLU A 135 2.17 -0.86 -15.03
CA GLU A 135 0.73 -0.65 -15.08
C GLU A 135 0.16 -0.49 -13.67
N MET A 136 -0.75 0.47 -13.52
CA MET A 136 -1.49 0.76 -12.31
C MET A 136 -2.93 0.30 -12.51
N PRO A 137 -3.28 -0.95 -12.15
CA PRO A 137 -4.59 -1.51 -12.47
C PRO A 137 -5.66 -1.12 -11.45
N ILE A 138 -6.92 -1.21 -11.86
CA ILE A 138 -8.16 -1.22 -11.07
C ILE A 138 -8.44 0.07 -10.30
N TYR A 139 -7.57 0.49 -9.37
CA TYR A 139 -7.88 1.58 -8.43
C TYR A 139 -6.66 2.46 -8.21
N HIS A 140 -6.88 3.78 -8.14
CA HIS A 140 -5.81 4.74 -7.97
C HIS A 140 -6.08 5.66 -6.79
N ASP A 141 -5.15 5.72 -5.86
CA ASP A 141 -5.03 6.78 -4.86
C ASP A 141 -4.15 7.89 -5.44
N VAL A 142 -4.70 9.08 -5.63
CA VAL A 142 -3.95 10.26 -6.09
C VAL A 142 -3.32 10.92 -4.87
N MET A 143 -2.01 10.82 -4.77
CA MET A 143 -1.29 11.16 -3.55
C MET A 143 -0.47 12.45 -3.68
N GLU A 144 -0.14 13.00 -2.51
CA GLU A 144 0.89 14.02 -2.29
C GLU A 144 1.76 13.60 -1.10
N ILE A 145 2.95 14.17 -0.98
CA ILE A 145 3.73 14.03 0.25
C ILE A 145 2.99 14.80 1.35
N ALA A 146 2.72 14.15 2.47
CA ALA A 146 2.04 14.75 3.60
C ALA A 146 2.87 15.91 4.20
N GLN A 147 2.19 16.94 4.66
CA GLN A 147 2.86 18.08 5.30
C GLN A 147 3.70 17.63 6.50
N GLY A 148 4.96 18.02 6.54
CA GLY A 148 5.91 17.65 7.61
C GLY A 148 6.48 16.23 7.49
N ALA A 149 6.26 15.52 6.39
CA ALA A 149 6.85 14.20 6.14
C ALA A 149 8.25 14.33 5.54
N GLU A 150 9.21 14.82 6.33
CA GLU A 150 10.58 15.18 5.87
C GLU A 150 11.37 14.03 5.23
N ASN A 151 11.11 12.78 5.63
CA ASN A 151 11.81 11.60 5.13
C ASN A 151 11.02 10.83 4.06
N ALA A 152 10.02 11.48 3.46
CA ALA A 152 9.24 10.90 2.38
C ALA A 152 9.75 11.37 1.02
N LYS A 153 9.75 10.47 0.04
CA LYS A 153 10.08 10.78 -1.37
C LYS A 153 9.12 10.06 -2.31
N VAL A 154 8.91 10.65 -3.49
CA VAL A 154 8.15 10.01 -4.57
C VAL A 154 9.08 9.05 -5.31
N LEU A 155 8.64 7.81 -5.51
CA LEU A 155 9.38 6.80 -6.29
C LEU A 155 8.87 6.70 -7.73
N ALA A 156 7.58 7.01 -7.96
CA ALA A 156 6.98 6.95 -9.28
C ALA A 156 5.80 7.93 -9.40
N TYR A 157 5.54 8.37 -10.63
CA TYR A 157 4.48 9.32 -10.97
C TYR A 157 3.51 8.70 -11.99
N TYR A 158 2.22 8.99 -11.87
CA TYR A 158 1.22 8.61 -12.87
C TYR A 158 1.51 9.25 -14.24
N THR A 159 1.39 8.48 -15.32
CA THR A 159 1.66 8.94 -16.68
C THR A 159 0.41 9.30 -17.48
N GLY A 160 -0.77 8.96 -16.97
CA GLY A 160 -2.04 9.15 -17.69
C GLY A 160 -3.17 9.65 -16.82
N SER A 161 -4.31 9.90 -17.46
CA SER A 161 -5.52 10.46 -16.86
C SER A 161 -5.35 11.92 -16.41
N PHE A 162 -6.38 12.48 -15.75
CA PHE A 162 -6.38 13.87 -15.26
C PHE A 162 -5.39 14.11 -14.11
N TYR A 163 -4.87 13.05 -13.49
CA TYR A 163 -3.86 13.09 -12.42
C TYR A 163 -2.45 12.77 -12.91
N ALA A 164 -2.20 12.78 -14.22
CA ALA A 164 -0.84 12.61 -14.76
C ALA A 164 0.15 13.57 -14.10
N GLY A 165 1.34 13.07 -13.72
CA GLY A 165 2.35 13.81 -12.99
C GLY A 165 2.14 13.87 -11.47
N ARG A 166 1.06 13.31 -10.93
CA ARG A 166 0.88 13.15 -9.49
C ARG A 166 1.63 11.93 -8.97
N PRO A 167 2.07 11.95 -7.70
CA PRO A 167 2.71 10.78 -7.07
C PRO A 167 1.83 9.55 -7.13
N ALA A 168 2.40 8.45 -7.63
CA ALA A 168 1.79 7.13 -7.70
C ALA A 168 2.35 6.18 -6.65
N VAL A 169 3.61 6.36 -6.26
CA VAL A 169 4.30 5.57 -5.24
C VAL A 169 5.13 6.49 -4.36
N ILE A 170 4.93 6.40 -3.05
CA ILE A 170 5.67 7.20 -2.07
C ILE A 170 6.38 6.26 -1.09
N GLU A 171 7.68 6.50 -0.88
CA GLU A 171 8.48 5.87 0.16
C GLU A 171 8.67 6.83 1.32
N LYS A 172 8.57 6.32 2.56
CA LYS A 172 9.01 7.03 3.76
C LYS A 172 9.95 6.18 4.58
N LYS A 173 11.09 6.74 4.96
CA LYS A 173 12.00 6.12 5.93
C LYS A 173 11.57 6.44 7.35
N THR A 174 11.54 5.42 8.22
CA THR A 174 11.17 5.54 9.63
C THR A 174 12.07 4.62 10.46
N GLY A 175 12.87 5.20 11.37
CA GLY A 175 13.87 4.44 12.10
C GLY A 175 14.89 3.77 11.17
N LYS A 176 15.03 2.45 11.25
CA LYS A 176 15.94 1.67 10.40
C LYS A 176 15.29 1.10 9.14
N GLY A 177 13.97 1.20 9.03
CA GLY A 177 13.19 0.64 7.93
C GLY A 177 12.49 1.68 7.07
N ARG A 178 11.54 1.21 6.28
CA ARG A 178 10.78 2.06 5.36
C ARG A 178 9.37 1.54 5.13
N THR A 179 8.48 2.44 4.74
CA THR A 179 7.15 2.12 4.24
C THR A 179 7.04 2.58 2.79
N ILE A 180 6.45 1.75 1.95
CA ILE A 180 6.10 2.09 0.56
C ILE A 180 4.58 2.10 0.46
N HIS A 181 4.01 3.26 0.12
CA HIS A 181 2.60 3.40 -0.22
C HIS A 181 2.48 3.36 -1.74
N TYR A 182 1.91 2.26 -2.23
CA TYR A 182 1.64 2.02 -3.63
C TYR A 182 0.20 2.44 -3.94
N GLY A 183 0.02 3.48 -4.74
CA GLY A 183 -1.29 4.11 -4.99
C GLY A 183 -2.25 3.31 -5.86
N SER A 184 -2.01 2.02 -6.09
CA SER A 184 -2.87 1.17 -6.90
C SER A 184 -3.00 -0.24 -6.32
N THR A 185 -3.70 -1.13 -7.05
CA THR A 185 -3.65 -2.56 -6.78
C THR A 185 -2.35 -3.16 -7.31
N PHE A 186 -1.97 -4.29 -6.74
CA PHE A 186 -0.74 -4.95 -7.15
C PHE A 186 -0.95 -5.79 -8.41
N SER A 187 0.05 -5.76 -9.30
CA SER A 187 0.20 -6.66 -10.45
C SER A 187 1.57 -7.33 -10.38
N ARG A 188 1.75 -8.44 -11.09
CA ARG A 188 3.05 -9.14 -11.12
C ARG A 188 4.21 -8.24 -11.55
N ALA A 189 3.95 -7.36 -12.50
CA ALA A 189 4.97 -6.44 -13.02
C ALA A 189 5.43 -5.45 -11.95
N ASN A 190 4.48 -4.82 -11.22
CA ASN A 190 4.82 -3.84 -10.21
C ASN A 190 5.37 -4.46 -8.92
N VAL A 191 4.89 -5.64 -8.52
CA VAL A 191 5.44 -6.37 -7.36
C VAL A 191 6.91 -6.75 -7.58
N LYS A 192 7.26 -7.16 -8.81
CA LYS A 192 8.65 -7.48 -9.15
C LYS A 192 9.60 -6.29 -8.98
N GLN A 193 9.12 -5.06 -9.16
CA GLN A 193 9.93 -3.85 -8.91
C GLN A 193 10.06 -3.52 -7.42
N LEU A 194 9.15 -4.03 -6.58
CA LEU A 194 9.12 -3.78 -5.14
C LEU A 194 9.90 -4.84 -4.33
N LEU A 195 10.18 -6.01 -4.93
CA LEU A 195 10.99 -7.10 -4.36
C LEU A 195 12.47 -6.92 -4.71
#